data_3089f8e94aa7e6d8abe8d84be810c823
#
_entry.id   3089f8e94aa7e6d8abe8d84be810c823
#
_cell.length_a   1.000
_cell.length_b   1.000
_cell.length_c   1.000
_cell.angle_alpha   90.00
_cell.angle_beta   90.00
_cell.angle_gamma   90.00
#
_symmetry.space_group_name_H-M   'P 1'
#
loop_
_entity.id
_entity.type
_entity.pdbx_description
1 polymer ?
#
loop_
_entity_poly.entity_id
_entity_poly.type
_entity_poly.pdbx_seq_one_letter_code
_entity_poly.pdbx_strand_id
1 'polypeptide(L)'
;MKTTLAALALAIATAAHAASPMAVRVLDWMLPVPANWTPQVPSSDMRVAQFTIKSEGGSADAAVFYFGQGSGGSVEENTQRWASQFLDDAGKPAKPRIEKGTTGGMPVTWVSLDGRYARGMGTGPQGEAKAKQSLRVAVIETDRGNLFFQLWGDEAAIARQFPLMKMVVSQMKRGA
;
A
#
# COMPACT_ATOMS: atom_id res chain seq x y z
N MET A 1 6.63 -63.93 -25.40
CA MET A 1 6.90 -62.54 -25.80
C MET A 1 5.92 -61.68 -25.04
N LYS A 2 6.40 -60.93 -24.02
CA LYS A 2 5.60 -60.00 -23.23
C LYS A 2 6.00 -58.57 -23.63
N THR A 3 5.13 -57.89 -24.35
CA THR A 3 5.31 -56.47 -24.77
C THR A 3 4.81 -55.56 -23.67
N THR A 4 5.71 -54.84 -23.03
CA THR A 4 5.41 -53.82 -22.04
C THR A 4 5.20 -52.49 -22.77
N LEU A 5 3.96 -51.94 -22.76
CA LEU A 5 3.68 -50.58 -23.21
C LEU A 5 4.08 -49.60 -22.06
N ALA A 6 5.05 -48.76 -22.33
CA ALA A 6 5.36 -47.62 -21.45
C ALA A 6 4.46 -46.43 -21.82
N ALA A 7 3.59 -46.03 -20.90
CA ALA A 7 2.79 -44.82 -21.06
C ALA A 7 3.61 -43.59 -20.68
N LEU A 8 3.88 -42.72 -21.67
CA LEU A 8 4.53 -41.44 -21.49
C LEU A 8 3.51 -40.41 -21.01
N ALA A 9 3.55 -40.06 -19.74
CA ALA A 9 2.69 -38.98 -19.19
C ALA A 9 3.28 -37.63 -19.54
N LEU A 10 2.62 -36.90 -20.43
CA LEU A 10 2.96 -35.51 -20.78
C LEU A 10 2.43 -34.57 -19.70
N ALA A 11 3.29 -34.05 -18.83
CA ALA A 11 2.94 -33.02 -17.85
C ALA A 11 2.83 -31.68 -18.57
N ILE A 12 1.61 -31.18 -18.76
CA ILE A 12 1.35 -29.80 -19.25
C ILE A 12 1.55 -28.86 -18.07
N ALA A 13 2.70 -28.18 -18.03
CA ALA A 13 2.92 -27.08 -17.11
C ALA A 13 2.09 -25.87 -17.57
N THR A 14 0.97 -25.61 -16.90
CA THR A 14 0.22 -24.37 -17.08
C THR A 14 1.03 -23.22 -16.47
N ALA A 15 1.72 -22.46 -17.30
CA ALA A 15 2.33 -21.21 -16.90
C ALA A 15 1.20 -20.24 -16.51
N ALA A 16 1.04 -19.98 -15.21
CA ALA A 16 0.18 -18.92 -14.74
C ALA A 16 0.72 -17.59 -15.29
N HIS A 17 0.05 -17.00 -16.27
CA HIS A 17 0.34 -15.66 -16.75
C HIS A 17 0.05 -14.69 -15.61
N ALA A 18 1.08 -14.22 -14.91
CA ALA A 18 0.95 -13.08 -14.04
C ALA A 18 0.56 -11.87 -14.91
N ALA A 19 -0.62 -11.28 -14.65
CA ALA A 19 -1.07 -10.10 -15.38
C ALA A 19 -0.01 -9.00 -15.23
N SER A 20 0.34 -8.36 -16.33
CA SER A 20 1.35 -7.29 -16.36
C SER A 20 0.91 -6.12 -15.46
N PRO A 21 1.81 -5.50 -14.70
CA PRO A 21 1.50 -4.35 -13.88
C PRO A 21 1.04 -3.18 -14.77
N MET A 22 0.07 -2.41 -14.27
CA MET A 22 -0.43 -1.22 -14.92
C MET A 22 0.43 -0.02 -14.54
N ALA A 23 0.88 0.77 -15.53
CA ALA A 23 1.61 2.00 -15.26
C ALA A 23 0.63 3.14 -14.93
N VAL A 24 0.68 3.65 -13.69
CA VAL A 24 -0.14 4.78 -13.24
C VAL A 24 0.75 6.01 -13.06
N ARG A 25 0.35 7.12 -13.69
CA ARG A 25 1.05 8.39 -13.54
C ARG A 25 0.58 9.11 -12.27
N VAL A 26 1.56 9.49 -11.45
CA VAL A 26 1.37 10.32 -10.25
C VAL A 26 2.34 11.48 -10.31
N LEU A 27 1.86 12.67 -10.64
CA LEU A 27 2.70 13.84 -10.97
C LEU A 27 3.70 13.47 -12.09
N ASP A 28 4.99 13.62 -11.81
CA ASP A 28 6.10 13.31 -12.72
C ASP A 28 6.55 11.83 -12.61
N TRP A 29 5.85 11.01 -11.84
CA TRP A 29 6.26 9.64 -11.52
C TRP A 29 5.33 8.61 -12.15
N MET A 30 5.93 7.52 -12.64
CA MET A 30 5.22 6.33 -13.11
C MET A 30 5.34 5.23 -12.06
N LEU A 31 4.19 4.75 -11.58
CA LEU A 31 4.09 3.68 -10.60
C LEU A 31 3.61 2.40 -11.30
N PRO A 32 4.39 1.30 -11.26
CA PRO A 32 3.96 0.01 -11.79
C PRO A 32 3.02 -0.68 -10.81
N VAL A 33 1.73 -0.37 -10.90
CA VAL A 33 0.69 -0.85 -9.98
C VAL A 33 0.32 -2.30 -10.31
N PRO A 34 0.21 -3.20 -9.31
CA PRO A 34 -0.22 -4.59 -9.52
C PRO A 34 -1.58 -4.68 -10.19
N ALA A 35 -1.78 -5.68 -11.06
CA ALA A 35 -3.01 -5.85 -11.82
C ALA A 35 -4.26 -6.12 -10.95
N ASN A 36 -4.10 -6.60 -9.72
CA ASN A 36 -5.19 -6.80 -8.76
C ASN A 36 -5.58 -5.53 -7.99
N TRP A 37 -4.94 -4.38 -8.26
CA TRP A 37 -5.30 -3.08 -7.71
C TRP A 37 -6.18 -2.36 -8.72
N THR A 38 -7.46 -2.18 -8.40
CA THR A 38 -8.43 -1.54 -9.31
C THR A 38 -8.43 -0.03 -9.11
N PRO A 39 -8.04 0.77 -10.12
CA PRO A 39 -8.07 2.22 -10.02
C PRO A 39 -9.47 2.75 -9.74
N GLN A 40 -9.54 3.81 -8.97
CA GLN A 40 -10.76 4.53 -8.63
C GLN A 40 -10.59 6.01 -8.96
N VAL A 41 -11.69 6.69 -9.21
CA VAL A 41 -11.69 8.14 -9.25
C VAL A 41 -11.32 8.66 -7.86
N PRO A 42 -10.29 9.51 -7.73
CA PRO A 42 -9.90 10.06 -6.43
C PRO A 42 -11.08 10.77 -5.74
N SER A 43 -11.30 10.46 -4.47
CA SER A 43 -12.44 11.01 -3.70
C SER A 43 -12.16 12.40 -3.10
N SER A 44 -11.00 13.00 -3.38
CA SER A 44 -10.64 14.37 -3.03
C SER A 44 -9.45 14.85 -3.86
N ASP A 45 -9.28 16.16 -3.99
CA ASP A 45 -8.19 16.79 -4.76
C ASP A 45 -6.79 16.51 -4.18
N MET A 46 -6.73 16.13 -2.91
CA MET A 46 -5.47 15.75 -2.26
C MET A 46 -5.00 14.33 -2.63
N ARG A 47 -5.88 13.51 -3.22
CA ARG A 47 -5.55 12.16 -3.69
C ARG A 47 -5.22 12.21 -5.17
N VAL A 48 -3.97 12.00 -5.50
CA VAL A 48 -3.50 11.96 -6.90
C VAL A 48 -3.61 10.59 -7.54
N ALA A 49 -3.84 9.54 -6.74
CA ALA A 49 -4.24 8.20 -7.19
C ALA A 49 -5.00 7.48 -6.08
N GLN A 50 -5.93 6.61 -6.45
CA GLN A 50 -6.72 5.81 -5.52
C GLN A 50 -7.02 4.43 -6.11
N PHE A 51 -7.03 3.39 -5.26
CA PHE A 51 -7.27 2.01 -5.66
C PHE A 51 -8.12 1.29 -4.63
N THR A 52 -8.97 0.38 -5.10
CA THR A 52 -9.56 -0.68 -4.27
C THR A 52 -8.87 -2.00 -4.57
N ILE A 53 -8.69 -2.83 -3.55
CA ILE A 53 -7.92 -4.06 -3.64
C ILE A 53 -8.74 -5.19 -3.03
N LYS A 54 -9.18 -6.13 -3.85
CA LYS A 54 -9.72 -7.40 -3.37
C LYS A 54 -8.57 -8.38 -3.19
N SER A 55 -8.43 -8.91 -1.99
CA SER A 55 -7.36 -9.83 -1.64
C SER A 55 -7.93 -11.01 -0.88
N GLU A 56 -7.29 -12.15 -0.99
CA GLU A 56 -7.55 -13.25 -0.09
C GLU A 56 -7.27 -12.81 1.35
N GLY A 57 -8.22 -13.01 2.25
CA GLY A 57 -8.16 -12.54 3.64
C GLY A 57 -8.80 -11.18 3.89
N GLY A 58 -9.51 -10.60 2.89
CA GLY A 58 -10.29 -9.39 3.05
C GLY A 58 -10.07 -8.34 1.97
N SER A 59 -10.39 -7.10 2.31
CA SER A 59 -10.27 -5.95 1.42
C SER A 59 -9.21 -4.97 1.91
N ALA A 60 -8.62 -4.27 0.98
CA ALA A 60 -7.73 -3.15 1.23
C ALA A 60 -8.02 -2.01 0.26
N ASP A 61 -7.65 -0.82 0.66
CA ASP A 61 -7.61 0.36 -0.19
C ASP A 61 -6.21 0.94 -0.21
N ALA A 62 -5.86 1.59 -1.31
CA ALA A 62 -4.62 2.34 -1.40
C ALA A 62 -4.88 3.73 -2.00
N ALA A 63 -4.11 4.72 -1.58
CA ALA A 63 -4.14 6.05 -2.17
C ALA A 63 -2.78 6.72 -2.07
N VAL A 64 -2.44 7.52 -3.07
CA VAL A 64 -1.31 8.43 -3.04
C VAL A 64 -1.84 9.83 -2.82
N PHE A 65 -1.34 10.50 -1.79
CA PHE A 65 -1.68 11.88 -1.47
C PHE A 65 -0.52 12.79 -1.81
N TYR A 66 -0.87 13.99 -2.26
CA TYR A 66 0.06 15.08 -2.50
C TYR A 66 -0.61 16.40 -2.10
N PHE A 67 0.11 17.20 -1.33
CA PHE A 67 -0.42 18.46 -0.77
C PHE A 67 0.26 19.69 -1.34
N GLY A 68 1.18 19.53 -2.28
CA GLY A 68 2.03 20.59 -2.78
C GLY A 68 3.41 20.62 -2.09
N GLN A 69 4.34 21.32 -2.71
CA GLN A 69 5.69 21.49 -2.18
C GLN A 69 5.65 22.27 -0.85
N GLY A 70 6.35 21.78 0.17
CA GLY A 70 6.37 22.38 1.51
C GLY A 70 5.08 22.22 2.31
N SER A 71 4.11 21.45 1.81
CA SER A 71 2.81 21.21 2.44
C SER A 71 2.64 19.76 2.86
N GLY A 72 1.56 19.47 3.62
CA GLY A 72 1.24 18.11 4.07
C GLY A 72 1.81 17.73 5.44
N GLY A 73 2.55 18.62 6.08
CA GLY A 73 3.14 18.40 7.40
C GLY A 73 4.39 17.52 7.39
N SER A 74 5.06 17.45 8.53
CA SER A 74 6.24 16.61 8.71
C SER A 74 5.88 15.12 8.78
N VAL A 75 6.86 14.26 8.56
CA VAL A 75 6.71 12.80 8.74
C VAL A 75 6.27 12.47 10.16
N GLU A 76 6.82 13.17 11.15
CA GLU A 76 6.52 12.95 12.57
C GLU A 76 5.07 13.32 12.91
N GLU A 77 4.61 14.52 12.54
CA GLU A 77 3.22 14.96 12.76
C GLU A 77 2.21 14.04 12.11
N ASN A 78 2.48 13.62 10.88
CA ASN A 78 1.64 12.66 10.18
C ASN A 78 1.62 11.29 10.87
N THR A 79 2.78 10.80 11.32
CA THR A 79 2.90 9.53 12.05
C THR A 79 2.09 9.55 13.35
N GLN A 80 2.19 10.63 14.12
CA GLN A 80 1.41 10.83 15.35
C GLN A 80 -0.10 10.87 15.06
N ARG A 81 -0.51 11.58 14.01
CA ARG A 81 -1.91 11.64 13.57
C ARG A 81 -2.43 10.26 13.17
N TRP A 82 -1.67 9.47 12.41
CA TRP A 82 -2.08 8.11 12.03
C TRP A 82 -2.13 7.18 13.25
N ALA A 83 -1.14 7.24 14.13
CA ALA A 83 -1.10 6.43 15.35
C ALA A 83 -2.31 6.70 16.25
N SER A 84 -2.75 7.96 16.36
CA SER A 84 -3.93 8.32 17.16
C SER A 84 -5.25 7.74 16.64
N GLN A 85 -5.29 7.28 15.38
CA GLN A 85 -6.46 6.63 14.77
C GLN A 85 -6.48 5.11 15.00
N PHE A 86 -5.43 4.55 15.58
CA PHE A 86 -5.34 3.13 15.91
C PHE A 86 -5.33 2.93 17.41
N LEU A 87 -6.08 1.94 17.86
CA LEU A 87 -6.10 1.52 19.27
C LEU A 87 -5.54 0.09 19.36
N ASP A 88 -4.70 -0.14 20.35
CA ASP A 88 -4.26 -1.48 20.72
C ASP A 88 -5.40 -2.24 21.46
N ASP A 89 -5.13 -3.48 21.86
CA ASP A 89 -6.12 -4.31 22.58
C ASP A 89 -6.48 -3.76 23.96
N ALA A 90 -5.62 -2.90 24.55
CA ALA A 90 -5.88 -2.20 25.80
C ALA A 90 -6.64 -0.86 25.62
N GLY A 91 -7.00 -0.52 24.37
CA GLY A 91 -7.69 0.74 24.05
C GLY A 91 -6.78 1.97 24.07
N LYS A 92 -5.47 1.79 24.09
CA LYS A 92 -4.48 2.88 24.02
C LYS A 92 -4.06 3.13 22.58
N PRO A 93 -3.54 4.33 22.24
CA PRO A 93 -2.97 4.59 20.93
C PRO A 93 -1.89 3.56 20.57
N ALA A 94 -1.98 2.98 19.38
CA ALA A 94 -1.04 1.99 18.89
C ALA A 94 0.35 2.63 18.66
N LYS A 95 1.41 1.86 18.89
CA LYS A 95 2.78 2.32 18.64
C LYS A 95 3.16 2.08 17.18
N PRO A 96 3.53 3.11 16.40
CA PRO A 96 3.96 2.94 15.03
C PRO A 96 5.33 2.25 14.96
N ARG A 97 5.52 1.35 13.99
CA ARG A 97 6.84 0.90 13.57
C ARG A 97 7.31 1.77 12.42
N ILE A 98 8.52 2.30 12.53
CA ILE A 98 9.11 3.23 11.56
C ILE A 98 10.39 2.62 11.01
N GLU A 99 10.49 2.54 9.69
CA GLU A 99 11.69 2.10 8.97
C GLU A 99 12.07 3.18 7.97
N LYS A 100 13.37 3.48 7.84
CA LYS A 100 13.90 4.44 6.86
C LYS A 100 14.66 3.70 5.76
N GLY A 101 14.57 4.21 4.54
CA GLY A 101 15.24 3.65 3.36
C GLY A 101 15.33 4.66 2.25
N THR A 102 15.64 4.17 1.05
CA THR A 102 15.69 4.99 -0.17
C THR A 102 15.02 4.27 -1.32
N THR A 103 14.47 5.01 -2.29
CA THR A 103 13.97 4.50 -3.55
C THR A 103 14.36 5.45 -4.68
N GLY A 104 15.04 4.96 -5.73
CA GLY A 104 15.49 5.81 -6.83
C GLY A 104 16.32 7.03 -6.38
N GLY A 105 17.07 6.90 -5.28
CA GLY A 105 17.84 7.99 -4.67
C GLY A 105 17.04 8.92 -3.75
N MET A 106 15.71 8.74 -3.64
CA MET A 106 14.86 9.54 -2.76
C MET A 106 14.74 8.90 -1.37
N PRO A 107 14.78 9.67 -0.28
CA PRO A 107 14.48 9.15 1.05
C PRO A 107 13.05 8.62 1.12
N VAL A 108 12.87 7.51 1.81
CA VAL A 108 11.55 6.92 2.09
C VAL A 108 11.45 6.58 3.57
N THR A 109 10.40 7.05 4.21
CA THR A 109 10.03 6.63 5.56
C THR A 109 8.80 5.73 5.48
N TRP A 110 8.93 4.49 5.95
CA TRP A 110 7.86 3.54 6.09
C TRP A 110 7.25 3.61 7.48
N VAL A 111 5.93 3.72 7.56
CA VAL A 111 5.18 3.69 8.83
C VAL A 111 4.20 2.53 8.78
N SER A 112 4.19 1.71 9.84
CA SER A 112 3.31 0.56 9.99
C SER A 112 2.53 0.66 11.30
N LEU A 113 1.21 0.53 11.20
CA LEU A 113 0.28 0.52 12.33
C LEU A 113 -0.65 -0.68 12.19
N ASP A 114 -0.94 -1.33 13.30
CA ASP A 114 -1.87 -2.45 13.40
C ASP A 114 -2.76 -2.26 14.63
N GLY A 115 -4.01 -2.69 14.57
CA GLY A 115 -4.92 -2.61 15.70
C GLY A 115 -6.39 -2.40 15.31
N ARG A 116 -7.14 -1.74 16.17
CA ARG A 116 -8.51 -1.31 15.91
C ARG A 116 -8.47 0.07 15.27
N TYR A 117 -9.02 0.20 14.08
CA TYR A 117 -8.89 1.40 13.26
C TYR A 117 -10.23 1.93 12.76
N ALA A 118 -10.47 3.22 12.94
CA ALA A 118 -11.52 3.96 12.24
C ALA A 118 -10.88 5.13 11.49
N ARG A 119 -10.97 5.12 10.16
CA ARG A 119 -10.40 6.18 9.33
C ARG A 119 -11.19 7.47 9.49
N GLY A 120 -10.51 8.54 9.87
CA GLY A 120 -11.11 9.86 10.03
C GLY A 120 -10.10 10.97 9.78
N MET A 121 -10.61 12.21 9.70
CA MET A 121 -9.82 13.43 9.49
C MET A 121 -9.56 14.15 10.81
N GLY A 122 -9.09 13.56 11.82
CA GLY A 122 -8.87 14.18 13.12
C GLY A 122 -7.83 13.44 13.93
N THR A 123 -7.71 13.83 15.19
CA THR A 123 -6.96 13.08 16.19
C THR A 123 -7.88 12.06 16.83
N GLY A 124 -7.55 10.80 16.71
CA GLY A 124 -8.32 9.67 17.26
C GLY A 124 -9.25 8.99 16.25
N PRO A 125 -9.81 7.82 16.63
CA PRO A 125 -10.73 7.06 15.80
C PRO A 125 -12.02 7.83 15.54
N GLN A 126 -12.50 7.78 14.30
CA GLN A 126 -13.78 8.36 13.89
C GLN A 126 -14.78 7.23 13.64
N GLY A 127 -15.89 7.25 14.36
CA GLY A 127 -16.90 6.21 14.32
C GLY A 127 -16.49 4.92 15.05
N GLU A 128 -17.14 3.80 14.74
CA GLU A 128 -16.82 2.51 15.35
C GLU A 128 -15.51 1.95 14.78
N ALA A 129 -14.53 1.73 15.67
CA ALA A 129 -13.22 1.24 15.27
C ALA A 129 -13.27 -0.26 14.93
N LYS A 130 -12.99 -0.59 13.67
CA LYS A 130 -12.94 -1.97 13.17
C LYS A 130 -11.66 -2.65 13.67
N ALA A 131 -11.82 -3.85 14.26
CA ALA A 131 -10.69 -4.66 14.72
C ALA A 131 -9.91 -5.28 13.55
N LYS A 132 -8.68 -5.75 13.81
CA LYS A 132 -7.79 -6.41 12.85
C LYS A 132 -7.58 -5.59 11.58
N GLN A 133 -7.26 -4.34 11.77
CA GLN A 133 -6.94 -3.41 10.69
C GLN A 133 -5.46 -3.07 10.69
N SER A 134 -4.95 -2.78 9.52
CA SER A 134 -3.57 -2.34 9.33
C SER A 134 -3.50 -1.10 8.44
N LEU A 135 -2.52 -0.25 8.72
CA LEU A 135 -2.10 0.85 7.84
C LEU A 135 -0.61 0.70 7.55
N ARG A 136 -0.24 0.84 6.29
CA ARG A 136 1.14 0.95 5.82
C ARG A 136 1.26 2.25 5.03
N VAL A 137 2.28 3.04 5.34
CA VAL A 137 2.53 4.29 4.64
C VAL A 137 3.97 4.33 4.17
N ALA A 138 4.18 4.74 2.93
CA ALA A 138 5.46 5.23 2.45
C ALA A 138 5.37 6.75 2.32
N VAL A 139 6.18 7.48 3.07
CA VAL A 139 6.42 8.89 2.83
C VAL A 139 7.67 8.98 1.96
N ILE A 140 7.50 9.40 0.71
CA ILE A 140 8.56 9.48 -0.30
C ILE A 140 8.90 10.95 -0.49
N GLU A 141 10.13 11.33 -0.15
CA GLU A 141 10.59 12.71 -0.23
C GLU A 141 11.09 13.00 -1.66
N THR A 142 10.29 13.69 -2.45
CA THR A 142 10.63 14.06 -3.82
C THR A 142 11.06 15.52 -3.89
N ASP A 143 11.69 15.91 -5.00
CA ASP A 143 12.02 17.31 -5.29
C ASP A 143 10.80 18.23 -5.51
N ARG A 144 9.61 17.63 -5.67
CA ARG A 144 8.31 18.33 -5.76
C ARG A 144 7.58 18.39 -4.42
N GLY A 145 8.13 17.80 -3.35
CA GLY A 145 7.50 17.60 -2.05
C GLY A 145 7.16 16.14 -1.76
N ASN A 146 6.54 15.91 -0.63
CA ASN A 146 6.28 14.56 -0.15
C ASN A 146 5.08 13.91 -0.84
N LEU A 147 5.27 12.68 -1.31
CA LEU A 147 4.19 11.77 -1.66
C LEU A 147 3.90 10.86 -0.46
N PHE A 148 2.63 10.79 -0.05
CA PHE A 148 2.18 9.92 1.02
C PHE A 148 1.41 8.76 0.41
N PHE A 149 2.08 7.64 0.17
CA PHE A 149 1.43 6.45 -0.34
C PHE A 149 0.91 5.62 0.83
N GLN A 150 -0.39 5.49 0.97
CA GLN A 150 -1.08 4.78 2.03
C GLN A 150 -1.75 3.53 1.50
N LEU A 151 -1.64 2.43 2.25
CA LEU A 151 -2.32 1.16 2.06
C LEU A 151 -2.97 0.78 3.40
N TRP A 152 -4.30 0.62 3.42
CA TRP A 152 -5.05 0.33 4.65
C TRP A 152 -6.17 -0.67 4.39
N GLY A 153 -6.58 -1.40 5.43
CA GLY A 153 -7.65 -2.39 5.34
C GLY A 153 -7.50 -3.54 6.31
N ASP A 154 -8.10 -4.66 5.96
CA ASP A 154 -8.05 -5.88 6.77
C ASP A 154 -6.60 -6.38 6.90
N GLU A 155 -6.18 -6.71 8.11
CA GLU A 155 -4.79 -7.08 8.45
C GLU A 155 -4.23 -8.18 7.54
N ALA A 156 -5.02 -9.24 7.29
CA ALA A 156 -4.60 -10.34 6.44
C ALA A 156 -4.44 -9.93 4.96
N ALA A 157 -5.29 -9.02 4.46
CA ALA A 157 -5.15 -8.44 3.13
C ALA A 157 -3.89 -7.56 3.05
N ILE A 158 -3.67 -6.70 4.05
CA ILE A 158 -2.50 -5.82 4.11
C ILE A 158 -1.20 -6.62 4.18
N ALA A 159 -1.15 -7.73 4.94
CA ALA A 159 0.03 -8.59 5.01
C ALA A 159 0.45 -9.12 3.61
N ARG A 160 -0.52 -9.42 2.74
CA ARG A 160 -0.27 -9.87 1.36
C ARG A 160 0.08 -8.72 0.41
N GLN A 161 -0.51 -7.54 0.60
CA GLN A 161 -0.38 -6.41 -0.32
C GLN A 161 0.81 -5.50 -0.01
N PHE A 162 1.31 -5.51 1.22
CA PHE A 162 2.44 -4.67 1.61
C PHE A 162 3.74 -4.97 0.86
N PRO A 163 4.14 -6.23 0.62
CA PRO A 163 5.28 -6.53 -0.26
C PRO A 163 5.11 -5.96 -1.68
N LEU A 164 3.88 -5.99 -2.22
CA LEU A 164 3.58 -5.42 -3.54
C LEU A 164 3.68 -3.89 -3.51
N MET A 165 3.21 -3.23 -2.46
CA MET A 165 3.40 -1.79 -2.28
C MET A 165 4.90 -1.42 -2.21
N LYS A 166 5.72 -2.19 -1.47
CA LYS A 166 7.18 -2.00 -1.44
C LYS A 166 7.79 -2.13 -2.84
N MET A 167 7.33 -3.10 -3.63
CA MET A 167 7.76 -3.28 -5.03
C MET A 167 7.37 -2.07 -5.89
N VAL A 168 6.12 -1.58 -5.81
CA VAL A 168 5.66 -0.37 -6.53
C VAL A 168 6.55 0.82 -6.23
N VAL A 169 6.82 1.07 -4.94
CA VAL A 169 7.69 2.17 -4.50
C VAL A 169 9.12 1.99 -5.01
N SER A 170 9.68 0.77 -4.93
CA SER A 170 11.05 0.50 -5.38
C SER A 170 11.25 0.64 -6.89
N GLN A 171 10.21 0.42 -7.67
CA GLN A 171 10.21 0.51 -9.14
C GLN A 171 9.66 1.83 -9.67
N MET A 172 9.29 2.75 -8.79
CA MET A 172 8.82 4.08 -9.15
C MET A 172 9.92 4.83 -9.90
N LYS A 173 9.59 5.41 -11.06
CA LYS A 173 10.53 6.14 -11.90
C LYS A 173 9.90 7.41 -12.47
N ARG A 174 10.71 8.40 -12.83
CA ARG A 174 10.19 9.57 -13.58
C ARG A 174 9.57 9.12 -14.88
N GLY A 175 8.42 9.68 -15.19
CA GLY A 175 7.83 9.58 -16.52
C GLY A 175 8.64 10.38 -17.54
N ALA A 176 8.61 9.93 -18.77
CA ALA A 176 9.15 10.71 -19.89
C ALA A 176 8.23 11.89 -20.22
#